data_489a84716d6b870ab02b6287c51f4f33
#
_entry.id   489a84716d6b870ab02b6287c51f4f33
#
_cell.length_a   1.000
_cell.length_b   1.000
_cell.length_c   1.000
_cell.angle_alpha   90.00
_cell.angle_beta   90.00
_cell.angle_gamma   90.00
#
_symmetry.space_group_name_H-M   'P 1'
#
loop_
_entity.id
_entity.type
_entity.pdbx_description
1 polymer ?
#
loop_
_entity_poly.entity_id
_entity_poly.type
_entity_poly.pdbx_seq_one_letter_code
_entity_poly.pdbx_strand_id
1 'polypeptide(L)'
;MSAHDTGKKGRRRHEEHEEEEHENHERWLVSFADMMTLLTAVFIVLYSISQVDQLKFAAFAEGLSTSFGAPTSILEDGSVTTQTSVLDELNSPMQIDNRTDPTQTVDPETQAAAEAAAAAAQSAQTQAEAQAQFDQLAAAQAAITAALTAAGDAQAATFQITEDGLVVHIVADQVLFGAEQADLRGEGKTVLDALAPTLAALPNDLKVEGHTNSLPVTPGGRYPSNWELSTARATTVLRYLIETDGLDQNRMQAAGFAATRPLLPDADPASVSVNRRVDVVVLSTASAEASSLLPGLASQAAAAPTTAPTAGTQESTP
;
A
#
# COMPACT_ATOMS: atom_id res chain seq x y z
N MET A 1 13.58 92.08 -49.85
CA MET A 1 14.02 91.33 -51.05
C MET A 1 13.74 89.87 -50.83
N SER A 2 12.95 89.33 -51.79
CA SER A 2 12.71 87.93 -52.21
C SER A 2 12.18 86.98 -51.16
N ALA A 3 10.98 86.74 -51.08
CA ALA A 3 10.02 85.82 -51.73
C ALA A 3 10.63 84.48 -52.11
N HIS A 4 10.19 83.38 -51.45
CA HIS A 4 9.88 82.16 -52.13
C HIS A 4 8.76 81.37 -51.40
N ASP A 5 7.68 81.35 -52.13
CA ASP A 5 6.54 80.46 -52.08
C ASP A 5 6.95 79.04 -52.41
N THR A 6 6.55 78.02 -51.65
CA THR A 6 6.50 76.66 -52.16
C THR A 6 5.35 75.88 -51.52
N GLY A 7 4.51 75.53 -52.34
CA GLY A 7 3.37 74.67 -52.43
C GLY A 7 3.16 73.57 -51.39
N LYS A 8 2.00 73.62 -50.82
CA LYS A 8 1.43 72.59 -49.95
C LYS A 8 0.88 71.44 -50.79
N LYS A 9 1.64 70.32 -50.84
CA LYS A 9 1.24 69.08 -51.48
C LYS A 9 0.44 68.22 -50.47
N GLY A 10 -0.86 68.12 -50.72
CA GLY A 10 -1.78 67.31 -49.91
C GLY A 10 -1.41 65.84 -49.97
N ARG A 11 -1.12 65.25 -48.84
CA ARG A 11 -0.95 63.84 -48.61
C ARG A 11 -2.28 63.24 -48.23
N ARG A 12 -2.93 62.53 -49.17
CA ARG A 12 -4.11 61.71 -48.92
C ARG A 12 -3.70 60.63 -47.91
N ARG A 13 -4.31 60.66 -46.74
CA ARG A 13 -4.20 59.63 -45.72
C ARG A 13 -5.12 58.47 -46.20
N HIS A 14 -4.48 57.35 -46.52
CA HIS A 14 -5.16 56.08 -46.69
C HIS A 14 -5.64 55.67 -45.28
N GLU A 15 -6.93 55.61 -45.06
CA GLU A 15 -7.53 54.94 -43.93
C GLU A 15 -7.44 53.43 -44.24
N GLU A 16 -6.46 52.75 -43.64
CA GLU A 16 -6.48 51.30 -43.53
C GLU A 16 -7.60 50.97 -42.56
N HIS A 17 -8.67 50.40 -43.07
CA HIS A 17 -9.61 49.65 -42.27
C HIS A 17 -8.85 48.45 -41.70
N GLU A 18 -8.43 48.52 -40.44
CA GLU A 18 -8.15 47.33 -39.67
C GLU A 18 -9.47 46.57 -39.51
N GLU A 19 -9.61 45.47 -40.26
CA GLU A 19 -10.61 44.46 -40.00
C GLU A 19 -10.23 43.88 -38.64
N GLU A 20 -11.02 44.27 -37.61
CA GLU A 20 -10.98 43.58 -36.30
C GLU A 20 -11.31 42.12 -36.56
N GLU A 21 -10.26 41.27 -36.54
CA GLU A 21 -10.41 39.84 -36.44
C GLU A 21 -11.20 39.58 -35.17
N HIS A 22 -12.47 39.29 -35.32
CA HIS A 22 -13.26 38.70 -34.23
C HIS A 22 -12.60 37.40 -33.82
N GLU A 23 -11.71 37.47 -32.83
CA GLU A 23 -11.20 36.28 -32.16
C GLU A 23 -12.41 35.48 -31.67
N ASN A 24 -12.66 34.36 -32.33
CA ASN A 24 -13.70 33.42 -31.94
C ASN A 24 -13.35 32.86 -30.58
N HIS A 25 -13.75 33.55 -29.52
CA HIS A 25 -13.59 33.08 -28.12
C HIS A 25 -14.29 31.75 -27.84
N GLU A 26 -15.06 31.23 -28.82
CA GLU A 26 -15.81 29.98 -28.67
C GLU A 26 -15.06 28.73 -29.23
N ARG A 27 -13.89 28.90 -29.83
CA ARG A 27 -13.13 27.74 -30.41
C ARG A 27 -12.75 26.70 -29.34
N TRP A 28 -12.50 27.12 -28.11
CA TRP A 28 -12.23 26.22 -27.00
C TRP A 28 -13.45 25.37 -26.63
N LEU A 29 -14.68 25.90 -26.84
CA LEU A 29 -15.93 25.22 -26.51
C LEU A 29 -16.17 24.01 -27.43
N VAL A 30 -15.74 24.08 -28.70
CA VAL A 30 -15.81 22.97 -29.64
C VAL A 30 -14.85 21.83 -29.20
N SER A 31 -13.60 22.18 -28.83
CA SER A 31 -12.65 21.20 -28.32
C SER A 31 -13.08 20.60 -26.98
N PHE A 32 -13.70 21.41 -26.12
CA PHE A 32 -14.27 20.95 -24.86
C PHE A 32 -15.45 19.99 -25.07
N ALA A 33 -16.35 20.31 -26.00
CA ALA A 33 -17.50 19.46 -26.34
C ALA A 33 -17.03 18.10 -26.91
N ASP A 34 -16.02 18.09 -27.77
CA ASP A 34 -15.44 16.85 -28.33
C ASP A 34 -14.82 15.98 -27.22
N MET A 35 -14.05 16.60 -26.32
CA MET A 35 -13.48 15.91 -25.17
C MET A 35 -14.55 15.32 -24.23
N MET A 36 -15.65 16.06 -24.01
CA MET A 36 -16.76 15.58 -23.17
C MET A 36 -17.54 14.44 -23.85
N THR A 37 -17.70 14.47 -25.17
CA THR A 37 -18.36 13.38 -25.91
C THR A 37 -17.51 12.12 -25.92
N LEU A 38 -16.20 12.24 -26.11
CA LEU A 38 -15.26 11.10 -26.01
C LEU A 38 -15.23 10.51 -24.59
N LEU A 39 -15.20 11.38 -23.57
CA LEU A 39 -15.23 10.92 -22.18
C LEU A 39 -16.52 10.15 -21.89
N THR A 40 -17.67 10.68 -22.31
CA THR A 40 -18.98 10.03 -22.14
C THR A 40 -19.02 8.70 -22.86
N ALA A 41 -18.48 8.61 -24.09
CA ALA A 41 -18.41 7.35 -24.84
C ALA A 41 -17.56 6.30 -24.10
N VAL A 42 -16.40 6.71 -23.57
CA VAL A 42 -15.55 5.84 -22.75
C VAL A 42 -16.27 5.34 -21.50
N PHE A 43 -16.99 6.23 -20.79
CA PHE A 43 -17.77 5.83 -19.62
C PHE A 43 -18.90 4.84 -19.96
N ILE A 44 -19.60 5.03 -21.11
CA ILE A 44 -20.64 4.10 -21.54
C ILE A 44 -20.01 2.71 -21.84
N VAL A 45 -18.85 2.67 -22.51
CA VAL A 45 -18.15 1.41 -22.79
C VAL A 45 -17.68 0.74 -21.49
N LEU A 46 -17.07 1.50 -20.57
CA LEU A 46 -16.64 0.97 -19.27
C LEU A 46 -17.83 0.48 -18.43
N TYR A 47 -18.94 1.23 -18.44
CA TYR A 47 -20.17 0.81 -17.77
C TYR A 47 -20.75 -0.47 -18.37
N SER A 48 -20.74 -0.59 -19.70
CA SER A 48 -21.19 -1.80 -20.40
C SER A 48 -20.30 -3.02 -20.07
N ILE A 49 -18.99 -2.84 -19.95
CA ILE A 49 -18.05 -3.90 -19.56
C ILE A 49 -18.18 -4.22 -18.06
N SER A 50 -18.44 -3.22 -17.22
CA SER A 50 -18.67 -3.39 -15.78
C SER A 50 -19.92 -4.19 -15.45
N GLN A 51 -20.87 -4.24 -16.38
CA GLN A 51 -22.06 -5.10 -16.31
C GLN A 51 -21.80 -6.50 -16.89
N VAL A 52 -20.51 -6.92 -17.05
CA VAL A 52 -20.21 -8.31 -17.40
C VAL A 52 -20.74 -9.20 -16.27
N ASP A 53 -21.83 -9.82 -16.58
CA ASP A 53 -22.61 -10.81 -15.86
C ASP A 53 -21.80 -11.58 -14.80
N GLN A 54 -21.90 -11.15 -13.55
CA GLN A 54 -21.47 -11.97 -12.41
C GLN A 54 -22.11 -13.36 -12.46
N LEU A 55 -23.31 -13.47 -13.07
CA LEU A 55 -23.99 -14.72 -13.31
C LEU A 55 -23.27 -15.63 -14.32
N LYS A 56 -22.68 -15.06 -15.38
CA LYS A 56 -21.87 -15.84 -16.33
C LYS A 56 -20.54 -16.26 -15.74
N PHE A 57 -19.94 -15.41 -14.90
CA PHE A 57 -18.70 -15.77 -14.21
C PHE A 57 -18.95 -16.85 -13.15
N ALA A 58 -20.05 -16.77 -12.40
CA ALA A 58 -20.45 -17.81 -11.45
C ALA A 58 -20.76 -19.14 -12.15
N ALA A 59 -21.48 -19.14 -13.27
CA ALA A 59 -21.75 -20.32 -14.06
C ALA A 59 -20.47 -20.90 -14.68
N PHE A 60 -19.52 -20.08 -15.09
CA PHE A 60 -18.21 -20.53 -15.57
C PHE A 60 -17.39 -21.14 -14.44
N ALA A 61 -17.35 -20.51 -13.25
CA ALA A 61 -16.66 -21.02 -12.06
C ALA A 61 -17.27 -22.34 -11.58
N GLU A 62 -18.59 -22.49 -11.62
CA GLU A 62 -19.28 -23.72 -11.28
C GLU A 62 -18.99 -24.82 -12.32
N GLY A 63 -18.98 -24.51 -13.61
CA GLY A 63 -18.59 -25.45 -14.68
C GLY A 63 -17.11 -25.85 -14.55
N LEU A 64 -16.25 -24.99 -14.11
CA LEU A 64 -14.84 -25.29 -13.89
C LEU A 64 -14.62 -26.18 -12.65
N SER A 65 -15.35 -25.92 -11.56
CA SER A 65 -15.27 -26.73 -10.34
C SER A 65 -15.80 -28.15 -10.56
N THR A 66 -16.80 -28.29 -11.41
CA THR A 66 -17.35 -29.63 -11.82
C THR A 66 -16.39 -30.37 -12.76
N SER A 67 -15.59 -29.62 -13.56
CA SER A 67 -14.65 -30.23 -14.51
C SER A 67 -13.28 -30.56 -13.92
N PHE A 68 -12.82 -29.84 -12.87
CA PHE A 68 -11.47 -29.94 -12.31
C PHE A 68 -11.38 -30.48 -10.88
N GLY A 69 -12.46 -30.93 -10.29
CA GLY A 69 -12.36 -31.64 -9.02
C GLY A 69 -13.32 -31.22 -7.95
N ALA A 70 -14.42 -31.93 -7.86
CA ALA A 70 -14.97 -32.20 -6.54
C ALA A 70 -13.94 -33.07 -5.78
N PRO A 71 -13.64 -32.78 -4.49
CA PRO A 71 -12.83 -33.68 -3.67
C PRO A 71 -13.64 -35.01 -3.59
N THR A 72 -13.07 -36.07 -4.13
CA THR A 72 -13.63 -37.41 -3.93
C THR A 72 -13.56 -37.70 -2.42
N SER A 73 -14.70 -37.61 -1.74
CA SER A 73 -14.85 -38.22 -0.44
C SER A 73 -14.69 -39.73 -0.66
N ILE A 74 -13.57 -40.27 -0.24
CA ILE A 74 -13.36 -41.71 -0.14
C ILE A 74 -14.32 -42.22 0.94
N LEU A 75 -15.48 -42.63 0.56
CA LEU A 75 -16.34 -43.43 1.42
C LEU A 75 -15.73 -44.84 1.48
N GLU A 76 -15.43 -45.25 2.67
CA GLU A 76 -14.97 -46.54 3.12
C GLU A 76 -16.06 -47.58 2.87
N ASP A 77 -16.21 -48.03 1.62
CA ASP A 77 -16.77 -49.35 1.27
C ASP A 77 -16.45 -49.68 -0.21
N GLY A 78 -15.80 -50.80 -0.40
CA GLY A 78 -15.09 -51.21 -1.60
C GLY A 78 -15.97 -51.61 -2.79
N SER A 79 -16.72 -50.72 -3.40
CA SER A 79 -17.32 -50.95 -4.72
C SER A 79 -16.93 -49.82 -5.68
N VAL A 80 -16.04 -50.13 -6.60
CA VAL A 80 -15.70 -49.28 -7.74
C VAL A 80 -16.87 -49.38 -8.75
N THR A 81 -17.77 -48.39 -8.71
CA THR A 81 -18.64 -48.15 -9.85
C THR A 81 -17.92 -47.24 -10.83
N THR A 82 -17.42 -47.81 -11.90
CA THR A 82 -16.93 -47.10 -13.08
C THR A 82 -18.09 -46.33 -13.67
N GLN A 83 -18.16 -45.00 -13.36
CA GLN A 83 -19.05 -44.10 -14.06
C GLN A 83 -18.50 -43.86 -15.46
N THR A 84 -19.33 -44.24 -16.42
CA THR A 84 -19.25 -44.11 -17.87
C THR A 84 -18.54 -42.83 -18.31
N SER A 85 -17.60 -43.05 -19.24
CA SER A 85 -16.78 -41.98 -19.86
C SER A 85 -17.66 -40.94 -20.55
N VAL A 86 -17.24 -39.67 -20.35
CA VAL A 86 -17.79 -38.42 -20.94
C VAL A 86 -17.90 -38.47 -22.49
N LEU A 87 -17.40 -39.51 -23.12
CA LEU A 87 -17.41 -39.68 -24.58
C LEU A 87 -18.70 -40.33 -25.13
N ASP A 88 -19.53 -40.93 -24.28
CA ASP A 88 -20.77 -41.57 -24.74
C ASP A 88 -21.97 -40.60 -24.80
N GLU A 89 -21.86 -39.43 -24.13
CA GLU A 89 -22.89 -38.38 -24.08
C GLU A 89 -22.83 -37.44 -25.28
N LEU A 90 -21.73 -37.45 -26.03
CA LEU A 90 -21.54 -36.63 -27.22
C LEU A 90 -22.23 -37.16 -28.47
N ASN A 91 -22.81 -38.35 -28.41
CA ASN A 91 -23.45 -39.01 -29.59
C ASN A 91 -24.96 -39.14 -29.50
N SER A 92 -25.62 -38.51 -28.52
CA SER A 92 -27.09 -38.43 -28.47
C SER A 92 -27.54 -37.16 -29.20
N PRO A 93 -28.52 -37.28 -30.13
CA PRO A 93 -29.05 -36.08 -30.78
C PRO A 93 -29.74 -35.18 -29.76
N MET A 94 -29.19 -34.01 -29.60
CA MET A 94 -29.69 -32.93 -28.75
C MET A 94 -31.15 -32.63 -29.12
N GLN A 95 -32.09 -33.15 -28.38
CA GLN A 95 -33.44 -32.60 -28.36
C GLN A 95 -33.37 -31.27 -27.60
N ILE A 96 -33.31 -30.19 -28.36
CA ILE A 96 -33.49 -28.83 -27.82
C ILE A 96 -34.96 -28.71 -27.45
N ASP A 97 -35.29 -29.08 -26.21
CA ASP A 97 -36.60 -28.78 -25.64
C ASP A 97 -36.58 -27.26 -25.30
N ASN A 98 -37.06 -26.47 -26.26
CA ASN A 98 -37.13 -25.02 -26.19
C ASN A 98 -38.29 -24.59 -25.24
N ARG A 99 -38.18 -25.04 -23.98
CA ARG A 99 -38.99 -24.58 -22.86
C ARG A 99 -38.10 -23.85 -21.85
N THR A 100 -37.39 -22.85 -22.30
CA THR A 100 -36.93 -21.81 -21.39
C THR A 100 -38.12 -20.89 -21.13
N ASP A 101 -38.82 -21.17 -20.04
CA ASP A 101 -39.79 -20.26 -19.46
C ASP A 101 -38.96 -19.01 -18.98
N PRO A 102 -39.17 -17.81 -19.59
CA PRO A 102 -38.39 -16.61 -19.22
C PRO A 102 -38.79 -16.04 -17.85
N THR A 103 -39.52 -16.79 -17.04
CA THR A 103 -40.03 -16.37 -15.73
C THR A 103 -39.47 -17.19 -14.55
N GLN A 104 -38.26 -17.73 -14.64
CA GLN A 104 -37.56 -18.03 -13.39
C GLN A 104 -37.02 -16.70 -12.81
N THR A 105 -37.92 -15.94 -12.21
CA THR A 105 -37.53 -14.94 -11.21
C THR A 105 -36.85 -15.71 -10.08
N VAL A 106 -35.52 -15.62 -10.01
CA VAL A 106 -34.78 -16.10 -8.83
C VAL A 106 -35.43 -15.43 -7.63
N ASP A 107 -35.97 -16.24 -6.70
CA ASP A 107 -36.62 -15.69 -5.52
C ASP A 107 -35.68 -14.69 -4.84
N PRO A 108 -36.12 -13.45 -4.56
CA PRO A 108 -35.25 -12.41 -3.98
C PRO A 108 -34.65 -12.85 -2.66
N GLU A 109 -35.26 -13.79 -1.95
CA GLU A 109 -34.76 -14.37 -0.71
C GLU A 109 -33.53 -15.27 -0.96
N THR A 110 -33.55 -16.07 -2.05
CA THR A 110 -32.43 -16.93 -2.44
C THR A 110 -31.24 -16.07 -2.94
N GLN A 111 -31.52 -15.00 -3.65
CA GLN A 111 -30.48 -14.08 -4.12
C GLN A 111 -29.83 -13.34 -2.95
N ALA A 112 -30.62 -12.83 -2.01
CA ALA A 112 -30.12 -12.16 -0.78
C ALA A 112 -29.29 -13.11 0.09
N ALA A 113 -29.69 -14.38 0.19
CA ALA A 113 -28.91 -15.39 0.93
C ALA A 113 -27.57 -15.71 0.24
N ALA A 114 -27.55 -15.77 -1.10
CA ALA A 114 -26.32 -15.98 -1.86
C ALA A 114 -25.34 -14.79 -1.75
N GLU A 115 -25.85 -13.57 -1.82
CA GLU A 115 -25.08 -12.35 -1.62
C GLU A 115 -24.50 -12.26 -0.20
N ALA A 116 -25.30 -12.59 0.82
CA ALA A 116 -24.85 -12.64 2.21
C ALA A 116 -23.75 -13.69 2.42
N ALA A 117 -23.90 -14.87 1.81
CA ALA A 117 -22.89 -15.93 1.89
C ALA A 117 -21.58 -15.52 1.17
N ALA A 118 -21.67 -14.87 0.02
CA ALA A 118 -20.51 -14.33 -0.70
C ALA A 118 -19.78 -13.25 0.10
N ALA A 119 -20.52 -12.32 0.71
CA ALA A 119 -19.96 -11.27 1.58
C ALA A 119 -19.28 -11.87 2.83
N ALA A 120 -19.88 -12.89 3.44
CA ALA A 120 -19.29 -13.60 4.57
C ALA A 120 -18.00 -14.34 4.18
N ALA A 121 -17.98 -14.99 3.01
CA ALA A 121 -16.78 -15.66 2.50
C ALA A 121 -15.65 -14.66 2.21
N GLN A 122 -15.97 -13.50 1.62
CA GLN A 122 -15.00 -12.44 1.36
C GLN A 122 -14.44 -11.86 2.66
N SER A 123 -15.28 -11.59 3.66
CA SER A 123 -14.81 -11.08 4.96
C SER A 123 -13.92 -12.10 5.68
N ALA A 124 -14.24 -13.39 5.62
CA ALA A 124 -13.40 -14.45 6.18
C ALA A 124 -12.03 -14.54 5.47
N GLN A 125 -12.01 -14.39 4.16
CA GLN A 125 -10.77 -14.36 3.38
C GLN A 125 -9.90 -13.15 3.75
N THR A 126 -10.48 -11.94 3.84
CA THR A 126 -9.79 -10.73 4.26
C THR A 126 -9.21 -10.87 5.67
N GLN A 127 -9.94 -11.46 6.61
CA GLN A 127 -9.47 -11.72 7.96
C GLN A 127 -8.31 -12.73 7.98
N ALA A 128 -8.39 -13.79 7.19
CA ALA A 128 -7.31 -14.78 7.09
C ALA A 128 -6.03 -14.17 6.49
N GLU A 129 -6.15 -13.31 5.48
CA GLU A 129 -5.05 -12.57 4.88
C GLU A 129 -4.41 -11.62 5.91
N ALA A 130 -5.23 -10.85 6.63
CA ALA A 130 -4.77 -9.95 7.68
C ALA A 130 -4.02 -10.70 8.80
N GLN A 131 -4.55 -11.86 9.23
CA GLN A 131 -3.90 -12.67 10.26
C GLN A 131 -2.54 -13.21 9.79
N ALA A 132 -2.47 -13.75 8.56
CA ALA A 132 -1.22 -14.26 8.00
C ALA A 132 -0.16 -13.14 7.88
N GLN A 133 -0.58 -11.95 7.45
CA GLN A 133 0.30 -10.78 7.37
C GLN A 133 0.77 -10.34 8.75
N PHE A 134 -0.15 -10.27 9.73
CA PHE A 134 0.18 -9.94 11.12
C PHE A 134 1.22 -10.92 11.69
N ASP A 135 1.02 -12.21 11.53
CA ASP A 135 1.93 -13.25 12.03
C ASP A 135 3.34 -13.12 11.42
N GLN A 136 3.42 -12.80 10.11
CA GLN A 136 4.69 -12.52 9.44
C GLN A 136 5.40 -11.29 10.03
N LEU A 137 4.68 -10.18 10.21
CA LEU A 137 5.24 -8.94 10.76
C LEU A 137 5.63 -9.11 12.23
N ALA A 138 4.86 -9.84 13.02
CA ALA A 138 5.17 -10.16 14.41
C ALA A 138 6.42 -11.06 14.53
N ALA A 139 6.58 -12.03 13.64
CA ALA A 139 7.78 -12.85 13.56
C ALA A 139 9.02 -12.01 13.19
N ALA A 140 8.89 -11.08 12.26
CA ALA A 140 9.94 -10.13 11.89
C ALA A 140 10.33 -9.24 13.08
N GLN A 141 9.35 -8.69 13.79
CA GLN A 141 9.56 -7.91 15.02
C GLN A 141 10.34 -8.73 16.07
N ALA A 142 9.95 -9.98 16.32
CA ALA A 142 10.62 -10.84 17.27
C ALA A 142 12.07 -11.14 16.86
N ALA A 143 12.33 -11.40 15.58
CA ALA A 143 13.66 -11.64 15.05
C ALA A 143 14.56 -10.40 15.19
N ILE A 144 14.05 -9.21 14.84
CA ILE A 144 14.78 -7.94 15.01
C ILE A 144 15.08 -7.69 16.49
N THR A 145 14.09 -7.88 17.37
CA THR A 145 14.27 -7.71 18.83
C THR A 145 15.37 -8.64 19.37
N ALA A 146 15.39 -9.90 18.93
CA ALA A 146 16.41 -10.86 19.30
C ALA A 146 17.82 -10.44 18.80
N ALA A 147 17.91 -9.96 17.54
CA ALA A 147 19.17 -9.48 16.96
C ALA A 147 19.71 -8.25 17.69
N LEU A 148 18.85 -7.26 17.99
CA LEU A 148 19.24 -6.08 18.78
C LEU A 148 19.66 -6.45 20.21
N THR A 149 18.97 -7.40 20.84
CA THR A 149 19.37 -7.90 22.16
C THR A 149 20.72 -8.58 22.13
N ALA A 150 21.01 -9.38 21.11
CA ALA A 150 22.32 -10.03 20.92
C ALA A 150 23.43 -9.01 20.64
N ALA A 151 23.14 -7.90 19.97
CA ALA A 151 24.06 -6.80 19.74
C ALA A 151 24.30 -5.92 21.01
N GLY A 152 23.50 -6.09 22.06
CA GLY A 152 23.57 -5.28 23.29
C GLY A 152 22.73 -3.99 23.23
N ASP A 153 21.98 -3.78 22.15
CA ASP A 153 21.23 -2.54 21.84
C ASP A 153 19.71 -2.76 21.90
N ALA A 154 19.24 -3.58 22.85
CA ALA A 154 17.82 -3.95 22.99
C ALA A 154 16.85 -2.77 23.09
N GLN A 155 17.31 -1.60 23.53
CA GLN A 155 16.51 -0.36 23.69
C GLN A 155 16.69 0.63 22.53
N ALA A 156 17.51 0.30 21.53
CA ALA A 156 17.78 1.20 20.40
C ALA A 156 16.55 1.41 19.48
N ALA A 157 15.61 0.47 19.48
CA ALA A 157 14.40 0.54 18.66
C ALA A 157 13.14 0.18 19.45
N THR A 158 12.02 0.79 19.05
CA THR A 158 10.67 0.41 19.46
C THR A 158 9.86 0.02 18.24
N PHE A 159 8.81 -0.76 18.44
CA PHE A 159 8.07 -1.37 17.34
C PHE A 159 6.59 -1.04 17.42
N GLN A 160 5.98 -0.81 16.26
CA GLN A 160 4.55 -0.64 16.13
C GLN A 160 4.05 -1.28 14.83
N ILE A 161 2.99 -2.08 14.90
CA ILE A 161 2.28 -2.58 13.72
C ILE A 161 1.15 -1.62 13.41
N THR A 162 1.16 -1.05 12.20
CA THR A 162 0.19 -0.09 11.68
C THR A 162 -0.50 -0.66 10.43
N GLU A 163 -1.40 0.10 9.83
CA GLU A 163 -1.99 -0.26 8.53
C GLU A 163 -0.95 -0.35 7.42
N ASP A 164 0.12 0.46 7.49
CA ASP A 164 1.22 0.42 6.51
C ASP A 164 2.12 -0.82 6.67
N GLY A 165 2.12 -1.46 7.84
CA GLY A 165 2.96 -2.61 8.17
C GLY A 165 3.69 -2.50 9.51
N LEU A 166 4.88 -3.07 9.63
CA LEU A 166 5.72 -2.99 10.83
C LEU A 166 6.62 -1.77 10.78
N VAL A 167 6.45 -0.86 11.72
CA VAL A 167 7.30 0.32 11.92
C VAL A 167 8.32 0.05 13.01
N VAL A 168 9.60 0.19 12.67
CA VAL A 168 10.73 0.11 13.59
C VAL A 168 11.21 1.53 13.85
N HIS A 169 10.90 2.09 15.01
CA HIS A 169 11.30 3.43 15.43
C HIS A 169 12.68 3.39 16.06
N ILE A 170 13.67 4.06 15.47
CA ILE A 170 15.04 4.13 15.96
C ILE A 170 15.32 5.59 16.40
N VAL A 171 15.76 5.79 17.65
CA VAL A 171 16.08 7.13 18.16
C VAL A 171 17.27 7.69 17.40
N ALA A 172 17.07 8.83 16.69
CA ALA A 172 18.06 9.36 15.77
C ALA A 172 19.26 9.99 16.50
N ASP A 173 19.02 10.95 17.39
CA ASP A 173 20.07 11.79 17.96
C ASP A 173 20.97 11.08 19.00
N GLN A 174 20.56 9.97 19.55
CA GLN A 174 21.36 9.22 20.54
C GLN A 174 22.08 8.02 19.93
N VAL A 175 21.44 7.35 18.97
CA VAL A 175 21.92 6.10 18.38
C VAL A 175 22.51 6.34 17.00
N LEU A 176 21.72 6.90 16.07
CA LEU A 176 22.09 6.94 14.65
C LEU A 176 23.02 8.10 14.30
N PHE A 177 22.75 9.31 14.82
CA PHE A 177 23.41 10.55 14.36
C PHE A 177 23.86 11.45 15.50
N GLY A 178 24.75 12.38 15.18
CA GLY A 178 25.00 13.54 16.03
C GLY A 178 23.90 14.61 15.91
N ALA A 179 23.90 15.58 16.84
CA ALA A 179 22.96 16.68 16.80
C ALA A 179 23.06 17.44 15.48
N GLU A 180 21.92 17.67 14.80
CA GLU A 180 21.83 18.31 13.48
C GLU A 180 22.74 17.71 12.41
N GLN A 181 23.12 16.43 12.54
CA GLN A 181 23.92 15.68 11.58
C GLN A 181 23.12 14.56 10.95
N ALA A 182 23.56 14.13 9.76
CA ALA A 182 23.04 12.97 9.04
C ALA A 182 24.17 11.96 8.72
N ASP A 183 25.35 12.10 9.32
CA ASP A 183 26.44 11.14 9.20
C ASP A 183 26.27 10.06 10.29
N LEU A 184 26.20 8.76 9.90
CA LEU A 184 25.96 7.67 10.83
C LEU A 184 27.11 7.50 11.84
N ARG A 185 26.75 7.37 13.10
CA ARG A 185 27.65 7.00 14.20
C ARG A 185 27.95 5.50 14.20
N GLY A 186 29.02 5.09 14.89
CA GLY A 186 29.36 3.68 15.03
C GLY A 186 28.24 2.84 15.64
N GLU A 187 27.64 3.33 16.72
CA GLU A 187 26.47 2.68 17.37
C GLU A 187 25.29 2.51 16.39
N GLY A 188 24.99 3.55 15.60
CA GLY A 188 23.94 3.48 14.59
C GLY A 188 24.19 2.43 13.52
N LYS A 189 25.45 2.26 13.10
CA LYS A 189 25.82 1.19 12.15
C LYS A 189 25.59 -0.20 12.76
N THR A 190 26.00 -0.41 14.01
CA THR A 190 25.77 -1.69 14.72
C THR A 190 24.27 -2.03 14.78
N VAL A 191 23.42 -1.03 15.06
CA VAL A 191 21.97 -1.22 15.07
C VAL A 191 21.45 -1.60 13.68
N LEU A 192 21.89 -0.89 12.62
CA LEU A 192 21.46 -1.19 11.24
C LEU A 192 21.95 -2.58 10.79
N ASP A 193 23.21 -2.94 11.07
CA ASP A 193 23.79 -4.25 10.79
C ASP A 193 23.00 -5.39 11.47
N ALA A 194 22.44 -5.13 12.67
CA ALA A 194 21.61 -6.11 13.37
C ALA A 194 20.21 -6.27 12.75
N LEU A 195 19.65 -5.20 12.17
CA LEU A 195 18.34 -5.26 11.50
C LEU A 195 18.43 -5.89 10.09
N ALA A 196 19.52 -5.62 9.38
CA ALA A 196 19.66 -5.89 7.96
C ALA A 196 19.40 -7.37 7.57
N PRO A 197 19.88 -8.41 8.28
CA PRO A 197 19.62 -9.79 7.90
C PRO A 197 18.12 -10.14 7.89
N THR A 198 17.37 -9.65 8.89
CA THR A 198 15.93 -9.88 8.97
C THR A 198 15.21 -9.13 7.84
N LEU A 199 15.57 -7.86 7.59
CA LEU A 199 14.97 -7.06 6.52
C LEU A 199 15.26 -7.64 5.12
N ALA A 200 16.45 -8.20 4.92
CA ALA A 200 16.84 -8.85 3.67
C ALA A 200 16.05 -10.14 3.41
N ALA A 201 15.70 -10.89 4.46
CA ALA A 201 14.95 -12.15 4.36
C ALA A 201 13.46 -11.93 4.04
N LEU A 202 12.92 -10.74 4.28
CA LEU A 202 11.52 -10.42 4.01
C LEU A 202 11.31 -10.04 2.53
N PRO A 203 10.18 -10.45 1.92
CA PRO A 203 9.86 -10.07 0.53
C PRO A 203 9.29 -8.64 0.42
N ASN A 204 8.98 -8.01 1.55
CA ASN A 204 8.29 -6.73 1.65
C ASN A 204 9.13 -5.56 1.12
N ASP A 205 8.47 -4.56 0.57
CA ASP A 205 9.09 -3.26 0.32
C ASP A 205 9.39 -2.54 1.64
N LEU A 206 10.45 -1.74 1.63
CA LEU A 206 10.96 -1.03 2.79
C LEU A 206 10.93 0.48 2.56
N LYS A 207 10.48 1.22 3.57
CA LYS A 207 10.46 2.67 3.54
C LYS A 207 11.20 3.22 4.74
N VAL A 208 12.16 4.09 4.51
CA VAL A 208 12.90 4.79 5.57
C VAL A 208 12.35 6.20 5.71
N GLU A 209 11.83 6.53 6.87
CA GLU A 209 11.22 7.81 7.19
C GLU A 209 12.05 8.58 8.21
N GLY A 210 12.46 9.81 7.87
CA GLY A 210 13.17 10.68 8.77
C GLY A 210 12.22 11.68 9.46
N HIS A 211 12.37 11.82 10.77
CA HIS A 211 11.58 12.74 11.59
C HIS A 211 12.46 13.63 12.45
N THR A 212 11.96 14.82 12.76
CA THR A 212 12.57 15.75 13.71
C THR A 212 11.53 16.15 14.76
N ASN A 213 11.99 16.85 15.78
CA ASN A 213 11.10 17.62 16.64
C ASN A 213 10.74 18.97 15.99
N SER A 214 9.89 19.77 16.64
CA SER A 214 9.43 21.08 16.17
C SER A 214 10.49 22.20 16.30
N LEU A 215 11.56 21.99 17.06
CA LEU A 215 12.61 23.01 17.21
C LEU A 215 13.32 23.23 15.86
N PRO A 216 13.52 24.50 15.45
CA PRO A 216 14.22 24.80 14.21
C PRO A 216 15.70 24.39 14.32
N VAL A 217 16.29 24.04 13.17
CA VAL A 217 17.74 23.84 13.06
C VAL A 217 18.50 25.15 13.26
N THR A 218 19.76 25.07 13.64
CA THR A 218 20.63 26.24 13.85
C THR A 218 20.74 27.05 12.56
N PRO A 219 20.43 28.37 12.58
CA PRO A 219 20.54 29.24 11.42
C PRO A 219 21.98 29.27 10.87
N GLY A 220 22.13 29.07 9.54
CA GLY A 220 23.46 29.03 8.90
C GLY A 220 24.19 27.69 9.07
N GLY A 221 23.56 26.69 9.68
CA GLY A 221 24.07 25.33 9.78
C GLY A 221 24.10 24.59 8.44
N ARG A 222 24.43 23.30 8.47
CA ARG A 222 24.53 22.42 7.27
C ARG A 222 23.19 22.27 6.56
N TYR A 223 22.08 22.28 7.29
CA TYR A 223 20.74 22.08 6.76
C TYR A 223 19.90 23.35 6.91
N PRO A 224 19.20 23.78 5.83
CA PRO A 224 18.37 25.00 5.87
C PRO A 224 17.16 24.85 6.78
N SER A 225 16.57 23.65 6.88
CA SER A 225 15.42 23.37 7.73
C SER A 225 15.37 21.89 8.17
N ASN A 226 14.37 21.58 8.99
CA ASN A 226 14.10 20.21 9.44
C ASN A 226 13.68 19.29 8.28
N TRP A 227 13.22 19.82 7.16
CA TRP A 227 12.88 19.04 5.97
C TRP A 227 14.12 18.42 5.34
N GLU A 228 15.16 19.24 5.11
CA GLU A 228 16.42 18.77 4.54
C GLU A 228 17.15 17.84 5.51
N LEU A 229 17.16 18.15 6.82
CA LEU A 229 17.77 17.29 7.83
C LEU A 229 17.11 15.92 7.88
N SER A 230 15.78 15.85 7.95
CA SER A 230 15.05 14.58 8.03
C SER A 230 15.22 13.73 6.76
N THR A 231 15.16 14.37 5.58
CA THR A 231 15.39 13.71 4.30
C THR A 231 16.82 13.17 4.17
N ALA A 232 17.82 13.96 4.57
CA ALA A 232 19.22 13.54 4.56
C ALA A 232 19.45 12.33 5.49
N ARG A 233 18.86 12.32 6.68
CA ARG A 233 18.95 11.20 7.63
C ARG A 233 18.32 9.92 7.06
N ALA A 234 17.10 10.01 6.51
CA ALA A 234 16.45 8.88 5.88
C ALA A 234 17.28 8.31 4.72
N THR A 235 17.78 9.19 3.84
CA THR A 235 18.62 8.80 2.71
C THR A 235 19.93 8.15 3.14
N THR A 236 20.56 8.64 4.21
CA THR A 236 21.81 8.06 4.72
C THR A 236 21.59 6.64 5.26
N VAL A 237 20.51 6.40 6.03
CA VAL A 237 20.16 5.07 6.50
C VAL A 237 19.87 4.14 5.33
N LEU A 238 19.03 4.58 4.37
CA LEU A 238 18.71 3.81 3.18
C LEU A 238 19.98 3.40 2.41
N ARG A 239 20.88 4.37 2.14
CA ARG A 239 22.13 4.09 1.44
C ARG A 239 23.00 3.11 2.20
N TYR A 240 23.08 3.22 3.52
CA TYR A 240 23.86 2.30 4.34
C TYR A 240 23.34 0.87 4.20
N LEU A 241 22.03 0.66 4.32
CA LEU A 241 21.39 -0.64 4.17
C LEU A 241 21.60 -1.24 2.76
N ILE A 242 21.63 -0.41 1.71
CA ILE A 242 21.90 -0.88 0.35
C ILE A 242 23.40 -1.14 0.12
N GLU A 243 24.24 -0.14 0.40
CA GLU A 243 25.66 -0.14 0.01
C GLU A 243 26.53 -1.04 0.90
N THR A 244 26.15 -1.16 2.19
CA THR A 244 26.92 -1.92 3.19
C THR A 244 26.28 -3.28 3.47
N ASP A 245 24.97 -3.31 3.69
CA ASP A 245 24.27 -4.52 4.09
C ASP A 245 23.67 -5.29 2.91
N GLY A 246 23.74 -4.74 1.70
CA GLY A 246 23.37 -5.42 0.46
C GLY A 246 21.87 -5.60 0.24
N LEU A 247 21.00 -4.79 0.87
CA LEU A 247 19.56 -4.84 0.62
C LEU A 247 19.24 -4.42 -0.81
N ASP A 248 18.19 -5.02 -1.41
CA ASP A 248 17.78 -4.70 -2.77
C ASP A 248 17.22 -3.28 -2.87
N GLN A 249 17.94 -2.41 -3.62
CA GLN A 249 17.57 -1.02 -3.84
C GLN A 249 16.17 -0.84 -4.46
N ASN A 250 15.69 -1.83 -5.24
CA ASN A 250 14.40 -1.73 -5.93
C ASN A 250 13.21 -1.80 -4.95
N ARG A 251 13.44 -2.30 -3.74
CA ARG A 251 12.43 -2.41 -2.68
C ARG A 251 12.47 -1.25 -1.68
N MET A 252 13.38 -0.28 -1.86
CA MET A 252 13.65 0.71 -0.83
C MET A 252 13.24 2.11 -1.24
N GLN A 253 12.63 2.84 -0.31
CA GLN A 253 12.21 4.24 -0.45
C GLN A 253 12.72 5.05 0.75
N ALA A 254 13.02 6.33 0.55
CA ALA A 254 13.34 7.27 1.62
C ALA A 254 12.45 8.51 1.57
N ALA A 255 11.98 8.97 2.73
CA ALA A 255 11.17 10.17 2.86
C ALA A 255 11.54 10.97 4.12
N GLY A 256 11.49 12.30 4.04
CA GLY A 256 11.64 13.19 5.19
C GLY A 256 10.33 13.87 5.53
N PHE A 257 9.94 13.84 6.79
CA PHE A 257 8.68 14.41 7.28
C PHE A 257 8.87 15.59 8.23
N ALA A 258 10.10 16.00 8.50
CA ALA A 258 10.36 17.05 9.49
C ALA A 258 9.61 16.78 10.81
N ALA A 259 8.91 17.77 11.35
CA ALA A 259 8.12 17.67 12.58
C ALA A 259 6.62 17.42 12.35
N THR A 260 6.20 17.00 11.13
CA THR A 260 4.78 16.90 10.77
C THR A 260 4.09 15.66 11.32
N ARG A 261 4.86 14.64 11.75
CA ARG A 261 4.35 13.37 12.28
C ARG A 261 4.96 13.07 13.65
N PRO A 262 4.63 13.83 14.69
CA PRO A 262 5.16 13.61 16.03
C PRO A 262 4.52 12.35 16.66
N LEU A 263 5.32 11.55 17.39
CA LEU A 263 4.83 10.47 18.25
C LEU A 263 4.34 11.03 19.60
N LEU A 264 5.00 12.06 20.10
CA LEU A 264 4.59 12.75 21.34
C LEU A 264 4.36 14.24 21.03
N PRO A 265 3.32 14.83 21.66
CA PRO A 265 3.05 16.26 21.54
C PRO A 265 4.22 17.08 22.13
N ASP A 266 4.45 18.26 21.59
CA ASP A 266 5.58 19.13 22.03
C ASP A 266 5.54 19.50 23.53
N ALA A 267 4.39 19.44 24.15
CA ALA A 267 4.23 19.68 25.58
C ALA A 267 4.84 18.56 26.46
N ASP A 268 5.09 17.37 25.89
CA ASP A 268 5.72 16.27 26.62
C ASP A 268 7.25 16.47 26.66
N PRO A 269 7.88 16.43 27.86
CA PRO A 269 9.34 16.57 27.99
C PRO A 269 10.14 15.56 27.18
N ALA A 270 9.61 14.35 26.94
CA ALA A 270 10.26 13.31 26.14
C ALA A 270 10.12 13.54 24.63
N SER A 271 9.27 14.48 24.19
CA SER A 271 8.97 14.72 22.77
C SER A 271 10.23 15.00 21.93
N VAL A 272 11.19 15.73 22.50
CA VAL A 272 12.43 16.09 21.80
C VAL A 272 13.23 14.85 21.40
N SER A 273 13.38 13.88 22.27
CA SER A 273 14.14 12.66 21.99
C SER A 273 13.34 11.66 21.17
N VAL A 274 12.05 11.49 21.46
CA VAL A 274 11.18 10.50 20.81
C VAL A 274 10.83 10.92 19.37
N ASN A 275 10.57 12.22 19.14
CA ASN A 275 10.22 12.71 17.82
C ASN A 275 11.42 12.78 16.86
N ARG A 276 12.65 12.89 17.39
CA ARG A 276 13.89 12.81 16.61
C ARG A 276 14.26 11.37 16.36
N ARG A 277 13.66 10.79 15.34
CA ARG A 277 13.79 9.37 15.02
C ARG A 277 13.94 9.12 13.52
N VAL A 278 14.38 7.92 13.19
CA VAL A 278 14.23 7.34 11.86
C VAL A 278 13.38 6.09 12.00
N ASP A 279 12.36 6.02 11.20
CA ASP A 279 11.47 4.87 11.13
C ASP A 279 11.86 4.01 9.92
N VAL A 280 12.09 2.72 10.15
CA VAL A 280 12.20 1.73 9.08
C VAL A 280 10.88 0.98 9.03
N VAL A 281 10.13 1.20 7.96
CA VAL A 281 8.79 0.62 7.76
C VAL A 281 8.91 -0.57 6.82
N VAL A 282 8.54 -1.75 7.31
CA VAL A 282 8.33 -2.96 6.51
C VAL A 282 6.89 -2.93 6.02
N LEU A 283 6.71 -2.59 4.73
CA LEU A 283 5.37 -2.37 4.17
C LEU A 283 4.57 -3.67 4.12
N SER A 284 3.27 -3.57 4.41
CA SER A 284 2.34 -4.70 4.26
C SER A 284 2.24 -5.11 2.79
N THR A 285 2.17 -6.42 2.54
CA THR A 285 1.89 -6.99 1.22
C THR A 285 0.43 -7.43 1.08
N ALA A 286 -0.35 -7.31 2.14
CA ALA A 286 -1.76 -7.63 2.15
C ALA A 286 -2.60 -6.58 1.40
N SER A 287 -3.83 -6.94 1.05
CA SER A 287 -4.80 -5.99 0.49
C SER A 287 -5.04 -4.82 1.44
N ALA A 288 -5.54 -3.68 0.92
CA ALA A 288 -5.82 -2.50 1.73
C ALA A 288 -6.85 -2.81 2.84
N GLU A 289 -7.86 -3.62 2.50
CA GLU A 289 -8.89 -4.07 3.45
C GLU A 289 -8.28 -4.93 4.56
N ALA A 290 -7.40 -5.89 4.23
CA ALA A 290 -6.72 -6.72 5.21
C ALA A 290 -5.73 -5.92 6.07
N SER A 291 -4.98 -5.00 5.45
CA SER A 291 -4.02 -4.13 6.15
C SER A 291 -4.70 -3.22 7.18
N SER A 292 -5.93 -2.75 6.91
CA SER A 292 -6.71 -1.95 7.88
C SER A 292 -7.03 -2.69 9.18
N LEU A 293 -6.98 -4.02 9.19
CA LEU A 293 -7.22 -4.84 10.37
C LEU A 293 -5.97 -5.05 11.24
N LEU A 294 -4.76 -4.80 10.72
CA LEU A 294 -3.50 -5.05 11.42
C LEU A 294 -3.38 -4.37 12.78
N PRO A 295 -3.74 -3.07 12.96
CA PRO A 295 -3.66 -2.41 14.27
C PRO A 295 -4.58 -3.05 15.33
N GLY A 296 -5.76 -3.54 14.88
CA GLY A 296 -6.68 -4.27 15.73
C GLY A 296 -6.10 -5.59 16.24
N LEU A 297 -5.48 -6.36 15.35
CA LEU A 297 -4.79 -7.61 15.68
C LEU A 297 -3.61 -7.36 16.63
N ALA A 298 -2.81 -6.32 16.39
CA ALA A 298 -1.70 -5.93 17.25
C ALA A 298 -2.17 -5.58 18.67
N SER A 299 -3.27 -4.85 18.78
CA SER A 299 -3.87 -4.49 20.08
C SER A 299 -4.39 -5.70 20.83
N GLN A 300 -5.00 -6.66 20.15
CA GLN A 300 -5.45 -7.93 20.73
C GLN A 300 -4.28 -8.78 21.21
N ALA A 301 -3.22 -8.90 20.42
CA ALA A 301 -2.02 -9.63 20.80
C ALA A 301 -1.34 -9.02 22.05
N ALA A 302 -1.28 -7.69 22.13
CA ALA A 302 -0.72 -6.99 23.30
C ALA A 302 -1.58 -7.17 24.57
N ALA A 303 -2.89 -7.35 24.42
CA ALA A 303 -3.82 -7.57 25.53
C ALA A 303 -3.89 -9.04 26.01
N ALA A 304 -3.39 -9.99 25.21
CA ALA A 304 -3.40 -11.40 25.57
C ALA A 304 -2.47 -11.64 26.77
N PRO A 305 -2.95 -12.30 27.85
CA PRO A 305 -2.11 -12.60 29.01
C PRO A 305 -0.97 -13.52 28.59
N THR A 306 0.26 -13.10 28.85
CA THR A 306 1.46 -13.94 28.63
C THR A 306 1.35 -15.16 29.55
N THR A 307 0.86 -16.28 29.02
CA THR A 307 0.94 -17.56 29.73
C THR A 307 2.42 -17.98 29.70
N ALA A 308 3.13 -17.64 30.77
CA ALA A 308 4.45 -18.18 31.03
C ALA A 308 4.35 -19.72 31.06
N PRO A 309 5.25 -20.45 30.41
CA PRO A 309 5.27 -21.91 30.52
C PRO A 309 5.52 -22.27 31.98
N THR A 310 4.53 -22.89 32.61
CA THR A 310 4.65 -23.46 33.95
C THR A 310 5.74 -24.52 33.88
N ALA A 311 6.92 -24.20 34.39
CA ALA A 311 7.99 -25.17 34.58
C ALA A 311 7.43 -26.29 35.46
N GLY A 312 7.21 -27.46 34.83
CA GLY A 312 6.80 -28.68 35.54
C GLY A 312 7.84 -29.02 36.57
N THR A 313 7.48 -28.81 37.84
CA THR A 313 8.23 -29.33 38.97
C THR A 313 8.18 -30.84 38.87
N GLN A 314 9.26 -31.46 38.47
CA GLN A 314 9.47 -32.90 38.65
C GLN A 314 9.70 -33.15 40.13
N GLU A 315 8.65 -33.61 40.77
CA GLU A 315 8.68 -34.15 42.13
C GLU A 315 9.45 -35.49 42.07
N SER A 316 10.70 -35.48 42.50
CA SER A 316 11.47 -36.69 42.78
C SER A 316 11.04 -37.22 44.14
N THR A 317 10.32 -38.32 44.15
CA THR A 317 10.03 -39.13 45.36
C THR A 317 11.19 -40.07 45.65
N PRO A 318 11.51 -40.30 46.93
CA PRO A 318 12.66 -41.04 47.43
C PRO A 318 12.60 -42.57 47.18
#